data_c5a1da79af4fa07f494ca96e80cd5071
#
_entry.id   c5a1da79af4fa07f494ca96e80cd5071
#
_cell.length_a   1.000
_cell.length_b   1.000
_cell.length_c   1.000
_cell.angle_alpha   90.00
_cell.angle_beta   90.00
_cell.angle_gamma   90.00
#
_symmetry.space_group_name_H-M   'P 1'
#
loop_
_entity.id
_entity.type
_entity.pdbx_description
1 polymer ?
#
loop_
_entity_poly.entity_id
_entity_poly.type
_entity_poly.pdbx_seq_one_letter_code
_entity_poly.pdbx_strand_id
1 'polypeptide(L)'
;MKRKIYSIITILFATVMLFLFASCSMSKDAFGENNQAPQSPNYNQVISGTHPEVAPDDSKEEPENGETNNQFTENPFVNTEKNNVSTLSADVDTASYTYFRKLVNSGYSWAELSRFSSNFRTEEFLNYFKYTAEQPAENELFSVNSAILPCPWNENNVLFSMTLQAANATPTEGNNLVFLIDVSGSMSSSDKLPLLKTAFSHLTDQLGENDIISIVTYSGKEAVVLDGCTGNKKETILSAINSLVASGSTNGEAGLQKAYQLAEKHRIEGGNNRIIMASDGDLNVGISSESALKQYIEQKRDAGIFLSVLGFGTGNYRDEKMETLADNGNGVYLYVDGEAEAEKIFSTDLLANLYTVAKDVKMQITFDKNYVSAYRLIGYENRILNEEDFTDDTKDAGEVGAGHQVTVCYELTLTEGAKTDGANWLELAVNYKLPEDTASVFPNLYNIGYADYVTTPDADRAFMIAVIETCMLLHNSDYLPEGFDLGNILHSLNALDLSDYPERAEFRELLTKLKTK
;
A
#
# COMPACT_ATOMS: atom_id res chain seq x y z
N MET A 1 -40.57 22.24 26.40
CA MET A 1 -40.13 21.16 27.31
C MET A 1 -38.66 20.71 27.14
N LYS A 2 -37.94 21.17 26.10
CA LYS A 2 -36.51 20.82 25.86
C LYS A 2 -35.46 21.71 26.56
N ARG A 3 -35.85 22.83 27.19
CA ARG A 3 -34.91 23.74 27.88
C ARG A 3 -34.68 23.48 29.37
N LYS A 4 -35.38 22.53 29.99
CA LYS A 4 -35.22 22.19 31.41
C LYS A 4 -34.34 20.97 31.69
N ILE A 5 -33.96 20.22 30.67
CA ILE A 5 -33.14 18.97 30.81
C ILE A 5 -31.64 19.31 30.83
N TYR A 6 -31.20 20.35 30.13
CA TYR A 6 -29.79 20.75 30.12
C TYR A 6 -29.29 21.41 31.41
N SER A 7 -30.18 21.95 32.26
CA SER A 7 -29.77 22.55 33.53
C SER A 7 -29.54 21.57 34.68
N ILE A 8 -29.99 20.31 34.54
CA ILE A 8 -29.82 19.28 35.60
C ILE A 8 -28.54 18.50 35.38
N ILE A 9 -28.11 18.33 34.13
CA ILE A 9 -26.88 17.59 33.78
C ILE A 9 -25.62 18.40 34.11
N THR A 10 -25.68 19.73 34.01
CA THR A 10 -24.52 20.61 34.31
C THR A 10 -24.25 20.76 35.81
N ILE A 11 -25.22 20.48 36.67
CA ILE A 11 -25.06 20.56 38.14
C ILE A 11 -24.51 19.24 38.70
N LEU A 12 -24.72 18.10 38.01
CA LEU A 12 -24.22 16.80 38.47
C LEU A 12 -22.74 16.60 38.15
N PHE A 13 -22.20 17.28 37.12
CA PHE A 13 -20.77 17.23 36.76
C PHE A 13 -19.86 18.11 37.63
N ALA A 14 -20.41 19.18 38.24
CA ALA A 14 -19.64 20.07 39.09
C ALA A 14 -19.42 19.54 40.53
N THR A 15 -20.19 18.54 40.97
CA THR A 15 -20.06 17.95 42.33
C THR A 15 -19.12 16.74 42.38
N VAL A 16 -18.77 16.13 41.26
CA VAL A 16 -17.83 14.98 41.22
C VAL A 16 -16.36 15.45 41.10
N MET A 17 -16.09 16.66 40.61
CA MET A 17 -14.72 17.20 40.50
C MET A 17 -14.16 17.80 41.81
N LEU A 18 -14.95 17.94 42.89
CA LEU A 18 -14.49 18.55 44.15
C LEU A 18 -14.00 17.55 45.19
N PHE A 19 -14.00 16.24 44.93
CA PHE A 19 -13.57 15.22 45.89
C PHE A 19 -12.24 14.52 45.57
N LEU A 20 -11.47 15.00 44.58
CA LEU A 20 -10.20 14.38 44.17
C LEU A 20 -8.93 15.20 44.54
N PHE A 21 -9.05 16.30 45.30
CA PHE A 21 -7.88 17.12 45.69
C PHE A 21 -7.66 17.21 47.21
N ALA A 22 -7.90 16.14 47.95
CA ALA A 22 -7.58 16.12 49.36
C ALA A 22 -7.00 14.77 49.79
N SER A 23 -5.72 14.51 49.44
CA SER A 23 -4.80 13.72 50.27
C SER A 23 -3.46 13.54 49.54
N CYS A 24 -2.49 14.31 49.88
CA CYS A 24 -1.11 13.91 50.18
C CYS A 24 -0.26 15.14 50.48
N SER A 25 -0.13 15.47 51.74
CA SER A 25 0.98 16.29 52.23
C SER A 25 1.59 15.58 53.45
N MET A 26 2.92 15.77 53.59
CA MET A 26 3.86 15.31 54.64
C MET A 26 4.58 13.97 54.29
N SER A 27 5.92 13.93 54.28
CA SER A 27 6.88 14.54 55.16
C SER A 27 8.27 14.73 54.50
N LYS A 28 8.93 15.81 54.84
CA LYS A 28 10.39 16.06 54.67
C LYS A 28 11.13 15.47 55.88
N ASP A 29 12.32 14.98 55.60
CA ASP A 29 13.59 15.02 56.41
C ASP A 29 14.39 13.77 56.06
N ALA A 30 15.65 13.69 55.85
CA ALA A 30 16.81 14.57 55.99
C ALA A 30 18.06 13.82 55.48
N PHE A 31 19.05 14.59 55.01
CA PHE A 31 20.49 14.33 54.99
C PHE A 31 21.15 13.23 54.16
N GLY A 32 22.16 13.66 53.38
CA GLY A 32 23.38 12.94 53.12
C GLY A 32 24.00 13.13 51.74
N GLU A 33 24.81 14.19 51.57
CA GLU A 33 25.82 14.30 50.49
C GLU A 33 26.81 13.13 50.57
N ASN A 34 27.09 12.48 49.44
CA ASN A 34 28.45 12.02 49.18
C ASN A 34 28.68 11.82 47.66
N ASN A 35 29.58 12.62 47.14
CA ASN A 35 30.23 12.49 45.84
C ASN A 35 31.11 11.23 45.84
N GLN A 36 30.93 10.35 44.85
CA GLN A 36 32.02 9.59 44.22
C GLN A 36 31.51 8.83 42.99
N ALA A 37 32.17 9.07 41.85
CA ALA A 37 31.99 8.31 40.62
C ALA A 37 32.53 6.87 40.76
N PRO A 38 31.88 5.86 40.22
CA PRO A 38 32.47 4.52 40.14
C PRO A 38 33.25 4.35 38.82
N GLN A 39 34.49 3.90 39.00
CA GLN A 39 35.42 3.44 37.97
C GLN A 39 35.00 2.07 37.42
N SER A 40 35.32 1.83 36.15
CA SER A 40 35.18 0.57 35.43
C SER A 40 35.99 -0.58 36.06
N PRO A 41 35.50 -1.80 36.14
CA PRO A 41 36.37 -2.94 36.46
C PRO A 41 36.94 -3.58 35.17
N ASN A 42 38.29 -3.66 35.17
CA ASN A 42 39.09 -4.54 34.34
C ASN A 42 38.88 -6.00 34.76
N TYR A 43 38.58 -6.88 33.80
CA TYR A 43 38.67 -8.33 34.02
C TYR A 43 39.60 -8.96 32.98
N ASN A 44 40.87 -9.12 33.40
CA ASN A 44 41.75 -10.17 32.89
C ASN A 44 41.83 -11.26 33.96
N GLN A 45 41.32 -12.44 33.69
CA GLN A 45 41.84 -13.68 34.25
C GLN A 45 41.58 -14.89 33.34
N VAL A 46 42.71 -15.49 32.98
CA VAL A 46 42.89 -16.73 32.24
C VAL A 46 42.45 -17.94 33.09
N ILE A 47 41.65 -18.83 32.55
CA ILE A 47 41.62 -20.23 33.00
C ILE A 47 41.57 -21.13 31.74
N SER A 48 42.58 -22.00 31.66
CA SER A 48 42.77 -23.05 30.69
C SER A 48 41.80 -24.21 30.90
N GLY A 49 41.20 -24.72 29.81
CA GLY A 49 40.46 -25.95 29.82
C GLY A 49 40.24 -26.46 28.40
N THR A 50 40.84 -27.55 28.12
CA THR A 50 40.94 -28.47 26.96
C THR A 50 39.78 -28.44 25.94
N HIS A 51 40.20 -28.25 24.68
CA HIS A 51 39.41 -28.44 23.46
C HIS A 51 39.06 -29.93 23.16
N PRO A 52 37.96 -30.18 22.46
CA PRO A 52 38.00 -31.14 21.35
C PRO A 52 38.05 -30.42 20.00
N GLU A 53 38.94 -30.90 19.16
CA GLU A 53 39.10 -30.51 17.75
C GLU A 53 37.77 -30.63 16.99
N VAL A 54 37.37 -29.54 16.33
CA VAL A 54 36.38 -29.52 15.26
C VAL A 54 37.13 -29.19 13.97
N ALA A 55 36.92 -30.02 12.98
CA ALA A 55 37.50 -29.92 11.66
C ALA A 55 37.12 -28.60 10.97
N PRO A 56 37.95 -28.08 10.04
CA PRO A 56 37.65 -26.85 9.32
C PRO A 56 36.46 -27.04 8.40
N ASP A 57 35.43 -26.25 8.64
CA ASP A 57 34.28 -26.06 7.74
C ASP A 57 34.69 -25.08 6.63
N ASP A 58 34.87 -25.68 5.44
CA ASP A 58 35.17 -24.94 4.20
C ASP A 58 33.87 -24.37 3.62
N SER A 59 33.17 -23.53 4.37
CA SER A 59 32.06 -22.74 3.83
C SER A 59 32.62 -21.50 3.14
N LYS A 60 32.70 -21.56 1.81
CA LYS A 60 32.85 -20.38 0.96
C LYS A 60 31.69 -19.43 1.25
N GLU A 61 32.00 -18.26 1.80
CA GLU A 61 31.09 -17.14 1.80
C GLU A 61 30.77 -16.77 0.34
N GLU A 62 29.58 -17.11 -0.12
CA GLU A 62 29.00 -16.50 -1.30
C GLU A 62 28.70 -15.03 -1.00
N PRO A 63 28.92 -14.09 -1.94
CA PRO A 63 28.58 -12.71 -1.72
C PRO A 63 27.08 -12.60 -1.51
N GLU A 64 26.64 -12.01 -0.40
CA GLU A 64 25.26 -11.61 -0.14
C GLU A 64 24.80 -10.64 -1.24
N ASN A 65 24.25 -11.17 -2.32
CA ASN A 65 23.31 -10.42 -3.13
C ASN A 65 22.02 -10.34 -2.31
N GLY A 66 21.68 -9.12 -1.87
CA GLY A 66 20.58 -8.87 -0.94
C GLY A 66 19.18 -9.00 -1.55
N GLU A 67 18.92 -10.06 -2.32
CA GLU A 67 17.60 -10.45 -2.77
C GLU A 67 17.11 -11.55 -1.82
N THR A 68 16.27 -11.18 -0.86
CA THR A 68 15.54 -12.16 -0.05
C THR A 68 14.56 -12.90 -0.97
N ASN A 69 14.88 -14.12 -1.31
CA ASN A 69 14.00 -15.06 -2.00
C ASN A 69 12.93 -15.53 -1.00
N ASN A 70 11.94 -14.67 -0.70
CA ASN A 70 10.73 -15.12 -0.01
C ASN A 70 9.95 -16.00 -0.99
N GLN A 71 9.71 -17.24 -0.61
CA GLN A 71 8.97 -18.18 -1.44
C GLN A 71 7.51 -17.73 -1.49
N PHE A 72 7.04 -17.29 -2.66
CA PHE A 72 5.63 -16.93 -2.88
C PHE A 72 4.74 -18.16 -2.64
N THR A 73 3.63 -17.97 -1.95
CA THR A 73 2.66 -19.04 -1.69
C THR A 73 1.26 -18.51 -1.97
N GLU A 74 0.59 -19.05 -2.97
CA GLU A 74 -0.79 -18.71 -3.30
C GLU A 74 -1.76 -19.10 -2.20
N ASN A 75 -2.84 -18.35 -2.07
CA ASN A 75 -3.95 -18.69 -1.18
C ASN A 75 -4.54 -20.05 -1.56
N PRO A 76 -4.75 -20.96 -0.60
CA PRO A 76 -5.38 -22.25 -0.84
C PRO A 76 -6.90 -22.13 -0.90
N PHE A 77 -7.57 -23.16 -1.44
CA PHE A 77 -9.01 -23.30 -1.27
C PHE A 77 -9.38 -23.53 0.20
N VAL A 78 -10.37 -22.77 0.65
CA VAL A 78 -10.98 -22.88 1.98
C VAL A 78 -12.36 -23.52 1.84
N ASN A 79 -12.61 -24.60 2.59
CA ASN A 79 -13.92 -25.24 2.64
C ASN A 79 -14.87 -24.44 3.53
N THR A 80 -16.04 -24.06 3.01
CA THR A 80 -17.02 -23.21 3.71
C THR A 80 -17.64 -23.86 4.95
N GLU A 81 -17.66 -25.18 5.03
CA GLU A 81 -18.09 -25.88 6.27
C GLU A 81 -17.11 -25.69 7.44
N LYS A 82 -15.83 -25.36 7.15
CA LYS A 82 -14.81 -25.07 8.17
C LYS A 82 -14.73 -23.58 8.48
N ASN A 83 -14.68 -22.78 7.43
CA ASN A 83 -14.67 -21.32 7.52
C ASN A 83 -15.36 -20.75 6.28
N ASN A 84 -16.47 -20.07 6.45
CA ASN A 84 -17.22 -19.44 5.38
C ASN A 84 -17.06 -17.92 5.33
N VAL A 85 -16.09 -17.37 6.06
CA VAL A 85 -15.79 -15.93 6.10
C VAL A 85 -14.38 -15.69 5.59
N SER A 86 -14.22 -14.71 4.71
CA SER A 86 -12.94 -14.20 4.25
C SER A 86 -12.87 -12.72 4.53
N THR A 87 -11.86 -12.30 5.29
CA THR A 87 -11.65 -10.89 5.66
C THR A 87 -10.31 -10.43 5.09
N LEU A 88 -10.29 -9.25 4.48
CA LEU A 88 -9.09 -8.67 3.90
C LEU A 88 -9.07 -7.14 4.05
N SER A 89 -7.87 -6.58 4.08
CA SER A 89 -7.61 -5.14 3.95
C SER A 89 -7.66 -4.72 2.49
N ALA A 90 -8.15 -3.52 2.20
CA ALA A 90 -7.99 -2.92 0.88
C ALA A 90 -6.50 -2.71 0.57
N ASP A 91 -6.19 -2.72 -0.71
CA ASP A 91 -4.90 -2.35 -1.27
C ASP A 91 -5.12 -1.51 -2.53
N VAL A 92 -4.35 -0.44 -2.69
CA VAL A 92 -4.41 0.46 -3.85
C VAL A 92 -3.06 0.61 -4.53
N ASP A 93 -2.04 -0.10 -4.05
CA ASP A 93 -0.69 -0.05 -4.58
C ASP A 93 -0.64 -0.62 -6.01
N THR A 94 0.31 -0.16 -6.80
CA THR A 94 0.47 -0.54 -8.21
C THR A 94 1.92 -0.79 -8.61
N ALA A 95 2.82 -0.77 -7.65
CA ALA A 95 4.26 -0.84 -7.86
C ALA A 95 4.70 -2.13 -8.56
N SER A 96 4.08 -3.27 -8.23
CA SER A 96 4.39 -4.56 -8.85
C SER A 96 4.20 -4.55 -10.37
N TYR A 97 3.12 -3.94 -10.88
CA TYR A 97 2.90 -3.88 -12.32
C TYR A 97 3.92 -2.97 -13.01
N THR A 98 4.18 -1.79 -12.49
CA THR A 98 5.12 -0.84 -13.10
C THR A 98 6.56 -1.36 -13.03
N TYR A 99 6.91 -2.11 -11.98
CA TYR A 99 8.18 -2.81 -11.90
C TYR A 99 8.28 -3.95 -12.92
N PHE A 100 7.24 -4.77 -13.08
CA PHE A 100 7.16 -5.77 -14.15
C PHE A 100 7.36 -5.12 -15.53
N ARG A 101 6.65 -4.05 -15.84
CA ARG A 101 6.76 -3.28 -17.09
C ARG A 101 8.20 -2.81 -17.34
N LYS A 102 8.85 -2.28 -16.29
CA LYS A 102 10.25 -1.85 -16.34
C LYS A 102 11.19 -3.00 -16.72
N LEU A 103 11.04 -4.16 -16.08
CA LEU A 103 11.88 -5.31 -16.36
C LEU A 103 11.70 -5.84 -17.78
N VAL A 104 10.45 -5.95 -18.26
CA VAL A 104 10.16 -6.36 -19.64
C VAL A 104 10.80 -5.42 -20.65
N ASN A 105 10.65 -4.10 -20.44
CA ASN A 105 11.24 -3.08 -21.32
C ASN A 105 12.78 -3.04 -21.21
N SER A 106 13.35 -3.46 -20.08
CA SER A 106 14.80 -3.64 -19.90
C SER A 106 15.35 -4.92 -20.54
N GLY A 107 14.49 -5.76 -21.12
CA GLY A 107 14.88 -6.91 -21.90
C GLY A 107 14.85 -8.25 -21.17
N TYR A 108 14.35 -8.33 -19.95
CA TYR A 108 14.18 -9.58 -19.20
C TYR A 108 13.28 -10.55 -19.95
N SER A 109 13.63 -11.81 -19.94
CA SER A 109 12.84 -12.92 -20.45
C SER A 109 11.81 -13.38 -19.41
N TRP A 110 10.81 -14.17 -19.86
CA TRP A 110 9.82 -14.78 -18.95
C TRP A 110 10.47 -15.59 -17.82
N ALA A 111 11.48 -16.41 -18.16
CA ALA A 111 12.19 -17.24 -17.18
C ALA A 111 12.97 -16.42 -16.14
N GLU A 112 13.45 -15.23 -16.51
CA GLU A 112 14.09 -14.31 -15.57
C GLU A 112 13.05 -13.63 -14.67
N LEU A 113 11.91 -13.18 -15.22
CA LEU A 113 10.82 -12.60 -14.45
C LEU A 113 10.26 -13.57 -13.41
N SER A 114 10.08 -14.85 -13.77
CA SER A 114 9.58 -15.86 -12.82
C SER A 114 10.50 -16.08 -11.61
N ARG A 115 11.76 -15.68 -11.67
CA ARG A 115 12.66 -15.68 -10.49
C ARG A 115 12.35 -14.56 -9.49
N PHE A 116 11.68 -13.52 -9.94
CA PHE A 116 11.25 -12.38 -9.12
C PHE A 116 9.75 -12.42 -8.81
N SER A 117 9.11 -13.58 -8.98
CA SER A 117 7.65 -13.71 -8.87
C SER A 117 7.10 -13.24 -7.53
N SER A 118 7.86 -13.37 -6.44
CA SER A 118 7.47 -12.84 -5.12
C SER A 118 7.29 -11.32 -5.06
N ASN A 119 7.82 -10.59 -6.04
CA ASN A 119 7.69 -9.12 -6.14
C ASN A 119 6.49 -8.70 -7.01
N PHE A 120 5.72 -9.66 -7.54
CA PHE A 120 4.60 -9.39 -8.45
C PHE A 120 3.29 -9.78 -7.78
N ARG A 121 2.68 -8.86 -7.05
CA ARG A 121 1.41 -9.07 -6.36
C ARG A 121 0.25 -8.93 -7.33
N THR A 122 -0.64 -9.92 -7.35
CA THR A 122 -1.76 -9.99 -8.30
C THR A 122 -2.71 -8.81 -8.14
N GLU A 123 -3.01 -8.40 -6.91
CA GLU A 123 -3.86 -7.26 -6.59
C GLU A 123 -3.30 -5.95 -7.15
N GLU A 124 -2.00 -5.72 -7.10
CA GLU A 124 -1.37 -4.51 -7.62
C GLU A 124 -1.39 -4.46 -9.15
N PHE A 125 -1.33 -5.63 -9.82
CA PHE A 125 -1.58 -5.71 -11.27
C PHE A 125 -3.03 -5.37 -11.59
N LEU A 126 -3.98 -5.91 -10.84
CA LEU A 126 -5.40 -5.64 -11.03
C LEU A 126 -5.72 -4.16 -10.79
N ASN A 127 -5.21 -3.57 -9.71
CA ASN A 127 -5.51 -2.20 -9.31
C ASN A 127 -4.82 -1.13 -10.18
N TYR A 128 -3.79 -1.50 -10.95
CA TYR A 128 -3.17 -0.59 -11.91
C TYR A 128 -4.15 -0.18 -13.02
N PHE A 129 -5.00 -1.08 -13.47
CA PHE A 129 -5.96 -0.84 -14.54
C PHE A 129 -7.28 -0.31 -13.98
N LYS A 130 -7.90 0.61 -14.71
CA LYS A 130 -9.25 1.09 -14.39
C LYS A 130 -10.28 0.21 -15.08
N TYR A 131 -11.32 -0.17 -14.36
CA TYR A 131 -12.45 -0.95 -14.84
C TYR A 131 -13.72 -0.09 -14.81
N THR A 132 -14.71 -0.43 -15.64
CA THR A 132 -15.98 0.27 -15.62
C THR A 132 -16.69 0.03 -14.29
N ALA A 133 -16.91 1.10 -13.55
CA ALA A 133 -17.63 1.10 -12.30
C ALA A 133 -18.48 2.38 -12.20
N GLU A 134 -19.67 2.26 -11.63
CA GLU A 134 -20.52 3.42 -11.35
C GLU A 134 -19.93 4.21 -10.19
N GLN A 135 -20.03 5.55 -10.26
CA GLN A 135 -19.67 6.39 -9.12
C GLN A 135 -20.64 6.12 -7.96
N PRO A 136 -20.19 6.19 -6.70
CA PRO A 136 -21.08 6.10 -5.55
C PRO A 136 -22.22 7.10 -5.62
N ALA A 137 -23.39 6.73 -5.07
CA ALA A 137 -24.53 7.63 -4.96
C ALA A 137 -24.20 8.84 -4.06
N GLU A 138 -25.00 9.90 -4.15
CA GLU A 138 -24.81 11.08 -3.30
C GLU A 138 -24.90 10.66 -1.81
N ASN A 139 -23.86 11.02 -1.04
CA ASN A 139 -23.64 10.65 0.37
C ASN A 139 -23.16 9.19 0.61
N GLU A 140 -22.85 8.45 -0.41
CA GLU A 140 -22.13 7.18 -0.29
C GLU A 140 -20.65 7.37 -0.63
N LEU A 141 -19.77 6.68 0.09
CA LEU A 141 -18.34 6.78 -0.15
C LEU A 141 -17.85 5.74 -1.13
N PHE A 142 -18.53 4.61 -1.20
CA PHE A 142 -18.19 3.50 -2.08
C PHE A 142 -19.40 2.99 -2.87
N SER A 143 -19.13 2.56 -4.10
CA SER A 143 -20.01 1.67 -4.86
C SER A 143 -19.28 0.37 -5.19
N VAL A 144 -20.04 -0.69 -5.45
CA VAL A 144 -19.50 -2.01 -5.81
C VAL A 144 -20.05 -2.40 -7.18
N ASN A 145 -19.15 -2.70 -8.11
CA ASN A 145 -19.47 -3.35 -9.37
C ASN A 145 -19.00 -4.80 -9.29
N SER A 146 -19.92 -5.76 -9.31
CA SER A 146 -19.60 -7.17 -9.16
C SER A 146 -20.15 -8.02 -10.31
N ALA A 147 -19.53 -9.17 -10.55
CA ALA A 147 -20.02 -10.20 -11.45
C ALA A 147 -19.52 -11.57 -11.04
N ILE A 148 -20.28 -12.57 -11.46
CA ILE A 148 -19.88 -13.98 -11.37
C ILE A 148 -19.81 -14.55 -12.78
N LEU A 149 -18.70 -15.21 -13.11
CA LEU A 149 -18.33 -15.69 -14.44
C LEU A 149 -17.93 -17.17 -14.38
N PRO A 150 -18.03 -17.93 -15.48
CA PRO A 150 -17.33 -19.20 -15.57
C PRO A 150 -15.83 -19.00 -15.30
N CYS A 151 -15.21 -19.89 -14.52
CA CYS A 151 -13.76 -19.82 -14.28
C CYS A 151 -13.02 -20.35 -15.52
N PRO A 152 -12.12 -19.55 -16.16
CA PRO A 152 -11.50 -19.95 -17.43
C PRO A 152 -10.52 -21.10 -17.29
N TRP A 153 -9.89 -21.26 -16.14
CA TRP A 153 -8.88 -22.31 -15.87
C TRP A 153 -9.48 -23.54 -15.18
N ASN A 154 -10.74 -23.50 -14.75
CA ASN A 154 -11.41 -24.63 -14.11
C ASN A 154 -12.93 -24.62 -14.43
N GLU A 155 -13.36 -25.46 -15.35
CA GLU A 155 -14.77 -25.54 -15.82
C GLU A 155 -15.80 -25.87 -14.72
N ASN A 156 -15.36 -26.44 -13.59
CA ASN A 156 -16.21 -26.79 -12.47
C ASN A 156 -16.43 -25.62 -11.49
N ASN A 157 -15.65 -24.57 -11.62
CA ASN A 157 -15.66 -23.42 -10.73
C ASN A 157 -16.25 -22.17 -11.43
N VAL A 158 -16.50 -21.15 -10.64
CA VAL A 158 -16.83 -19.81 -11.12
C VAL A 158 -15.85 -18.79 -10.55
N LEU A 159 -15.66 -17.69 -11.26
CA LEU A 159 -14.87 -16.55 -10.83
C LEU A 159 -15.85 -15.47 -10.35
N PHE A 160 -15.79 -15.12 -9.08
CA PHE A 160 -16.39 -13.92 -8.52
C PHE A 160 -15.41 -12.78 -8.64
N SER A 161 -15.80 -11.66 -9.23
CA SER A 161 -15.02 -10.44 -9.30
C SER A 161 -15.83 -9.27 -8.77
N MET A 162 -15.17 -8.38 -8.04
CA MET A 162 -15.75 -7.11 -7.64
C MET A 162 -14.72 -5.97 -7.78
N THR A 163 -15.22 -4.80 -8.12
CA THR A 163 -14.47 -3.54 -8.09
C THR A 163 -15.19 -2.58 -7.14
N LEU A 164 -14.51 -2.21 -6.06
CA LEU A 164 -14.93 -1.17 -5.13
C LEU A 164 -14.48 0.17 -5.70
N GLN A 165 -15.41 1.06 -6.01
CA GLN A 165 -15.14 2.41 -6.52
C GLN A 165 -15.30 3.42 -5.39
N ALA A 166 -14.26 4.18 -5.08
CA ALA A 166 -14.34 5.28 -4.13
C ALA A 166 -14.92 6.54 -4.77
N ALA A 167 -15.60 7.33 -3.96
CA ALA A 167 -16.10 8.64 -4.37
C ALA A 167 -14.97 9.60 -4.75
N ASN A 168 -15.22 10.48 -5.70
CA ASN A 168 -14.32 11.58 -6.00
C ASN A 168 -14.38 12.62 -4.86
N ALA A 169 -13.22 13.15 -4.45
CA ALA A 169 -13.15 14.25 -3.51
C ALA A 169 -12.90 15.58 -4.25
N THR A 170 -13.49 16.65 -3.73
CA THR A 170 -13.10 18.00 -4.11
C THR A 170 -12.35 18.60 -2.92
N PRO A 171 -11.02 18.77 -3.02
CA PRO A 171 -10.25 19.36 -1.92
C PRO A 171 -10.75 20.79 -1.64
N THR A 172 -11.01 21.10 -0.37
CA THR A 172 -11.43 22.43 0.09
C THR A 172 -10.29 23.24 0.69
N GLU A 173 -9.31 22.54 1.26
CA GLU A 173 -8.12 23.08 1.89
C GLU A 173 -6.87 22.78 1.05
N GLY A 174 -5.74 23.39 1.39
CA GLY A 174 -4.48 23.18 0.67
C GLY A 174 -3.73 21.91 1.10
N ASN A 175 -2.64 21.68 0.40
CA ASN A 175 -1.69 20.60 0.71
C ASN A 175 -0.43 21.14 1.39
N ASN A 176 0.02 20.51 2.43
CA ASN A 176 1.36 20.65 2.98
C ASN A 176 2.19 19.42 2.59
N LEU A 177 2.97 19.55 1.52
CA LEU A 177 3.76 18.47 0.95
C LEU A 177 5.24 18.65 1.29
N VAL A 178 5.84 17.64 1.88
CA VAL A 178 7.29 17.60 2.13
C VAL A 178 7.91 16.53 1.25
N PHE A 179 8.72 16.95 0.27
CA PHE A 179 9.49 16.03 -0.56
C PHE A 179 10.74 15.61 0.19
N LEU A 180 10.84 14.33 0.52
CA LEU A 180 12.01 13.71 1.13
C LEU A 180 12.76 12.92 0.07
N ILE A 181 13.87 13.46 -0.43
CA ILE A 181 14.51 12.98 -1.65
C ILE A 181 15.87 12.37 -1.33
N ASP A 182 16.06 11.12 -1.76
CA ASP A 182 17.37 10.49 -1.84
C ASP A 182 18.21 11.18 -2.93
N VAL A 183 19.36 11.70 -2.51
CA VAL A 183 20.37 12.25 -3.43
C VAL A 183 21.71 11.53 -3.26
N SER A 184 21.71 10.28 -2.82
CA SER A 184 22.91 9.44 -2.75
C SER A 184 23.50 9.19 -4.15
N GLY A 185 24.74 8.71 -4.21
CA GLY A 185 25.43 8.48 -5.47
C GLY A 185 24.73 7.48 -6.38
N SER A 186 24.00 6.51 -5.82
CA SER A 186 23.20 5.52 -6.55
C SER A 186 22.04 6.13 -7.35
N MET A 187 21.55 7.33 -6.96
CA MET A 187 20.47 8.07 -7.63
C MET A 187 20.91 8.78 -8.92
N SER A 188 22.15 8.61 -9.37
CA SER A 188 22.70 9.37 -10.52
C SER A 188 22.20 8.94 -11.90
N SER A 189 21.66 7.72 -12.06
CA SER A 189 21.19 7.22 -13.36
C SER A 189 19.95 7.96 -13.88
N SER A 190 19.72 7.90 -15.21
CA SER A 190 18.64 8.64 -15.87
C SER A 190 17.24 8.26 -15.42
N ASP A 191 17.07 7.04 -14.94
CA ASP A 191 15.81 6.47 -14.44
C ASP A 191 15.60 6.66 -12.91
N LYS A 192 16.41 7.50 -12.27
CA LYS A 192 16.34 7.83 -10.83
C LYS A 192 16.19 9.33 -10.61
N LEU A 193 17.20 10.05 -10.10
CA LEU A 193 17.08 11.48 -9.80
C LEU A 193 16.67 12.35 -11.02
N PRO A 194 17.17 12.14 -12.25
CA PRO A 194 16.66 12.86 -13.41
C PRO A 194 15.16 12.63 -13.67
N LEU A 195 14.68 11.37 -13.60
CA LEU A 195 13.26 11.04 -13.75
C LEU A 195 12.41 11.62 -12.60
N LEU A 196 12.92 11.56 -11.35
CA LEU A 196 12.27 12.18 -10.20
C LEU A 196 12.07 13.69 -10.39
N LYS A 197 13.03 14.40 -10.97
CA LYS A 197 12.88 15.84 -11.26
C LYS A 197 11.75 16.08 -12.26
N THR A 198 11.60 15.23 -13.26
CA THR A 198 10.46 15.27 -14.19
C THR A 198 9.14 15.02 -13.45
N ALA A 199 9.08 13.98 -12.63
CA ALA A 199 7.90 13.64 -11.84
C ALA A 199 7.44 14.81 -10.94
N PHE A 200 8.36 15.42 -10.20
CA PHE A 200 8.04 16.56 -9.35
C PHE A 200 7.78 17.86 -10.12
N SER A 201 8.20 17.95 -11.37
CA SER A 201 7.79 19.05 -12.26
C SER A 201 6.30 18.95 -12.60
N HIS A 202 5.81 17.75 -12.95
CA HIS A 202 4.38 17.52 -13.20
C HIS A 202 3.54 17.87 -11.98
N LEU A 203 3.96 17.41 -10.79
CA LEU A 203 3.26 17.78 -9.54
C LEU A 203 3.29 19.30 -9.30
N THR A 204 4.44 19.96 -9.51
CA THR A 204 4.57 21.40 -9.32
C THR A 204 3.60 22.19 -10.20
N ASP A 205 3.31 21.72 -11.41
CA ASP A 205 2.35 22.36 -12.30
C ASP A 205 0.91 22.36 -11.77
N GLN A 206 0.56 21.40 -10.94
CA GLN A 206 -0.78 21.25 -10.34
C GLN A 206 -0.97 22.10 -9.05
N LEU A 207 0.11 22.54 -8.40
CA LEU A 207 0.05 23.22 -7.11
C LEU A 207 -0.59 24.61 -7.21
N GLY A 208 -1.32 25.00 -6.18
CA GLY A 208 -2.00 26.28 -6.03
C GLY A 208 -1.41 27.18 -4.93
N GLU A 209 -2.07 28.30 -4.68
CA GLU A 209 -1.64 29.28 -3.66
C GLU A 209 -1.85 28.81 -2.21
N ASN A 210 -2.77 27.86 -2.00
CA ASN A 210 -3.04 27.28 -0.70
C ASN A 210 -2.08 26.10 -0.36
N ASP A 211 -1.30 25.63 -1.33
CA ASP A 211 -0.34 24.55 -1.11
C ASP A 211 0.97 25.09 -0.54
N ILE A 212 1.58 24.32 0.34
CA ILE A 212 2.88 24.61 0.96
C ILE A 212 3.83 23.46 0.63
N ILE A 213 5.01 23.79 0.09
CA ILE A 213 6.01 22.82 -0.34
C ILE A 213 7.29 23.00 0.45
N SER A 214 7.79 21.90 1.00
CA SER A 214 9.14 21.81 1.56
C SER A 214 9.93 20.71 0.84
N ILE A 215 11.25 20.89 0.74
CA ILE A 215 12.15 19.90 0.14
C ILE A 215 13.28 19.59 1.13
N VAL A 216 13.36 18.32 1.50
CA VAL A 216 14.45 17.76 2.31
C VAL A 216 15.20 16.74 1.46
N THR A 217 16.52 16.83 1.44
CA THR A 217 17.35 15.80 0.82
C THR A 217 18.10 15.02 1.88
N TYR A 218 18.37 13.76 1.58
CA TYR A 218 19.26 12.95 2.39
C TYR A 218 20.29 12.21 1.51
N SER A 219 21.49 12.11 2.04
CA SER A 219 22.59 11.28 1.56
C SER A 219 23.52 11.01 2.75
N GLY A 220 24.78 11.40 2.73
CA GLY A 220 25.65 11.38 3.93
C GLY A 220 25.22 12.35 5.04
N LYS A 221 24.44 13.37 4.71
CA LYS A 221 23.77 14.32 5.63
C LYS A 221 22.44 14.76 5.05
N GLU A 222 21.54 15.13 5.95
CA GLU A 222 20.28 15.79 5.59
C GLU A 222 20.48 17.27 5.26
N ALA A 223 19.69 17.79 4.32
CA ALA A 223 19.65 19.21 4.02
C ALA A 223 18.23 19.68 3.71
N VAL A 224 17.88 20.86 4.22
CA VAL A 224 16.63 21.54 3.83
C VAL A 224 16.94 22.42 2.63
N VAL A 225 16.40 22.06 1.47
CA VAL A 225 16.57 22.79 0.20
C VAL A 225 15.48 23.85 0.05
N LEU A 226 14.27 23.56 0.54
CA LEU A 226 13.13 24.48 0.51
C LEU A 226 12.32 24.32 1.81
N ASP A 227 11.94 25.43 2.43
CA ASP A 227 11.25 25.47 3.73
C ASP A 227 9.95 26.30 3.61
N GLY A 228 8.81 25.62 3.36
CA GLY A 228 7.49 26.24 3.37
C GLY A 228 7.23 27.22 2.24
N CYS A 229 7.58 26.87 1.00
CA CYS A 229 7.28 27.69 -0.18
C CYS A 229 5.84 27.48 -0.62
N THR A 230 5.10 28.58 -0.91
CA THR A 230 3.74 28.48 -1.46
C THR A 230 3.76 27.91 -2.89
N GLY A 231 2.78 27.04 -3.21
CA GLY A 231 2.74 26.26 -4.45
C GLY A 231 2.62 27.09 -5.73
N ASN A 232 2.10 28.34 -5.64
CA ASN A 232 2.07 29.27 -6.77
C ASN A 232 3.45 29.83 -7.16
N LYS A 233 4.48 29.66 -6.32
CA LYS A 233 5.87 30.06 -6.65
C LYS A 233 6.61 28.96 -7.43
N LYS A 234 6.02 28.52 -8.52
CA LYS A 234 6.49 27.38 -9.33
C LYS A 234 7.95 27.47 -9.74
N GLU A 235 8.39 28.64 -10.20
CA GLU A 235 9.80 28.86 -10.61
C GLU A 235 10.78 28.61 -9.45
N THR A 236 10.43 29.02 -8.22
CA THR A 236 11.26 28.79 -7.02
C THR A 236 11.33 27.30 -6.69
N ILE A 237 10.19 26.60 -6.74
CA ILE A 237 10.11 25.17 -6.47
C ILE A 237 10.90 24.39 -7.54
N LEU A 238 10.68 24.67 -8.82
CA LEU A 238 11.39 24.02 -9.93
C LEU A 238 12.90 24.30 -9.89
N SER A 239 13.31 25.53 -9.53
CA SER A 239 14.73 25.85 -9.35
C SER A 239 15.37 25.02 -8.23
N ALA A 240 14.66 24.86 -7.10
CA ALA A 240 15.12 24.02 -5.99
C ALA A 240 15.27 22.55 -6.42
N ILE A 241 14.24 21.97 -7.09
CA ILE A 241 14.28 20.60 -7.61
C ILE A 241 15.43 20.41 -8.62
N ASN A 242 15.57 21.33 -9.56
CA ASN A 242 16.61 21.24 -10.60
C ASN A 242 18.03 21.39 -10.03
N SER A 243 18.20 22.04 -8.88
CA SER A 243 19.50 22.20 -8.22
C SER A 243 20.01 20.90 -7.56
N LEU A 244 19.18 19.90 -7.38
CA LEU A 244 19.55 18.64 -6.73
C LEU A 244 20.62 17.91 -7.55
N VAL A 245 21.62 17.34 -6.86
CA VAL A 245 22.71 16.58 -7.49
C VAL A 245 22.94 15.30 -6.69
N ALA A 246 22.97 14.18 -7.38
CA ALA A 246 23.25 12.88 -6.77
C ALA A 246 24.72 12.80 -6.32
N SER A 247 24.98 12.55 -5.04
CA SER A 247 26.32 12.38 -4.47
C SER A 247 26.29 11.82 -3.04
N GLY A 248 27.38 11.18 -2.62
CA GLY A 248 27.59 10.73 -1.23
C GLY A 248 26.99 9.35 -0.94
N SER A 249 26.93 9.02 0.35
CA SER A 249 26.41 7.76 0.90
C SER A 249 24.95 7.95 1.37
N THR A 250 24.24 6.86 1.70
CA THR A 250 22.85 6.90 2.13
C THR A 250 22.73 6.93 3.65
N ASN A 251 22.04 7.94 4.20
CA ASN A 251 21.63 8.03 5.61
C ASN A 251 20.24 8.67 5.68
N GLY A 252 19.19 7.84 5.71
CA GLY A 252 17.80 8.28 5.59
C GLY A 252 17.14 8.75 6.90
N GLU A 253 17.63 8.32 8.09
CA GLU A 253 16.96 8.59 9.38
C GLU A 253 16.82 10.09 9.68
N ALA A 254 17.92 10.81 9.64
CA ALA A 254 17.91 12.25 9.92
C ALA A 254 17.07 13.02 8.90
N GLY A 255 17.05 12.56 7.64
CA GLY A 255 16.19 13.09 6.58
C GLY A 255 14.71 12.92 6.91
N LEU A 256 14.28 11.71 7.29
CA LEU A 256 12.89 11.41 7.66
C LEU A 256 12.43 12.23 8.86
N GLN A 257 13.24 12.28 9.93
CA GLN A 257 12.92 13.12 11.10
C GLN A 257 12.79 14.59 10.71
N LYS A 258 13.65 15.08 9.82
CA LYS A 258 13.62 16.46 9.35
C LYS A 258 12.39 16.74 8.50
N ALA A 259 11.99 15.81 7.65
CA ALA A 259 10.76 15.92 6.87
C ALA A 259 9.53 16.02 7.77
N TYR A 260 9.41 15.18 8.80
CA TYR A 260 8.31 15.28 9.76
C TYR A 260 8.30 16.60 10.53
N GLN A 261 9.47 17.11 10.94
CA GLN A 261 9.57 18.43 11.58
C GLN A 261 9.04 19.57 10.69
N LEU A 262 9.30 19.51 9.37
CA LEU A 262 8.78 20.50 8.44
C LEU A 262 7.28 20.33 8.18
N ALA A 263 6.81 19.08 8.10
CA ALA A 263 5.38 18.79 7.97
C ALA A 263 4.59 19.31 9.18
N GLU A 264 5.11 19.13 10.39
CA GLU A 264 4.52 19.69 11.61
C GLU A 264 4.57 21.23 11.63
N LYS A 265 5.70 21.83 11.22
CA LYS A 265 5.91 23.28 11.19
C LYS A 265 4.92 24.00 10.27
N HIS A 266 4.62 23.41 9.14
CA HIS A 266 3.78 23.98 8.08
C HIS A 266 2.41 23.31 8.00
N ARG A 267 1.99 22.62 9.07
CA ARG A 267 0.71 21.92 9.11
C ARG A 267 -0.45 22.83 8.70
N ILE A 268 -1.29 22.32 7.81
CA ILE A 268 -2.56 22.92 7.42
C ILE A 268 -3.67 22.17 8.15
N GLU A 269 -4.41 22.87 9.00
CA GLU A 269 -5.54 22.30 9.72
C GLU A 269 -6.68 22.00 8.74
N GLY A 270 -7.21 20.76 8.76
CA GLY A 270 -8.20 20.30 7.77
C GLY A 270 -7.65 20.08 6.37
N GLY A 271 -6.35 20.34 6.14
CA GLY A 271 -5.67 20.11 4.88
C GLY A 271 -4.93 18.78 4.84
N ASN A 272 -4.45 18.40 3.65
CA ASN A 272 -3.63 17.21 3.47
C ASN A 272 -2.17 17.49 3.87
N ASN A 273 -1.68 16.83 4.92
CA ASN A 273 -0.31 16.94 5.40
C ASN A 273 0.44 15.65 5.08
N ARG A 274 1.36 15.68 4.11
CA ARG A 274 1.96 14.46 3.57
C ARG A 274 3.45 14.62 3.29
N ILE A 275 4.20 13.59 3.62
CA ILE A 275 5.57 13.40 3.13
C ILE A 275 5.51 12.50 1.89
N ILE A 276 6.20 12.91 0.83
CA ILE A 276 6.42 12.11 -0.37
C ILE A 276 7.90 11.75 -0.39
N MET A 277 8.20 10.51 -0.02
CA MET A 277 9.56 10.00 0.02
C MET A 277 9.93 9.38 -1.32
N ALA A 278 11.08 9.75 -1.87
CA ALA A 278 11.58 9.23 -3.14
C ALA A 278 12.96 8.60 -2.95
N SER A 279 13.10 7.32 -3.33
CA SER A 279 14.31 6.51 -3.12
C SER A 279 14.47 5.44 -4.20
N ASP A 280 15.69 4.92 -4.36
CA ASP A 280 15.97 3.74 -5.20
C ASP A 280 15.97 2.41 -4.42
N GLY A 281 15.42 2.40 -3.21
CA GLY A 281 15.29 1.23 -2.35
C GLY A 281 16.46 1.04 -1.36
N ASP A 282 17.58 1.75 -1.52
CA ASP A 282 18.70 1.69 -0.56
C ASP A 282 18.43 2.59 0.65
N LEU A 283 17.40 2.24 1.41
CA LEU A 283 17.00 2.93 2.64
C LEU A 283 17.81 2.43 3.82
N ASN A 284 18.99 2.99 3.98
CA ASN A 284 19.77 2.81 5.21
C ASN A 284 19.28 3.82 6.27
N VAL A 285 18.11 3.54 6.85
CA VAL A 285 17.59 4.30 8.00
C VAL A 285 18.28 3.77 9.23
N GLY A 286 19.18 4.55 9.80
CA GLY A 286 20.00 4.20 10.97
C GLY A 286 19.22 4.10 12.29
N ILE A 287 17.89 4.15 12.29
CA ILE A 287 17.05 3.89 13.46
C ILE A 287 17.35 2.47 13.93
N SER A 288 17.68 2.33 15.18
CA SER A 288 18.30 1.17 15.81
C SER A 288 17.50 -0.14 15.70
N SER A 289 16.26 -0.12 15.20
CA SER A 289 15.48 -1.30 14.81
C SER A 289 14.34 -0.90 13.88
N GLU A 290 13.94 -1.82 13.02
CA GLU A 290 12.78 -1.69 12.14
C GLU A 290 11.49 -1.39 12.92
N SER A 291 11.31 -2.01 14.09
CA SER A 291 10.18 -1.76 14.97
C SER A 291 10.13 -0.33 15.52
N ALA A 292 11.28 0.30 15.80
CA ALA A 292 11.31 1.68 16.26
C ALA A 292 10.98 2.68 15.13
N LEU A 293 11.39 2.37 13.90
CA LEU A 293 11.02 3.15 12.71
C LEU A 293 9.52 3.08 12.46
N LYS A 294 8.96 1.88 12.46
CA LYS A 294 7.52 1.63 12.34
C LYS A 294 6.74 2.46 13.38
N GLN A 295 7.06 2.30 14.65
CA GLN A 295 6.39 3.02 15.74
C GLN A 295 6.50 4.55 15.60
N TYR A 296 7.63 5.07 15.10
CA TYR A 296 7.80 6.49 14.85
C TYR A 296 6.87 7.00 13.73
N ILE A 297 6.77 6.26 12.63
CA ILE A 297 5.88 6.59 11.50
C ILE A 297 4.43 6.51 11.94
N GLU A 298 4.01 5.44 12.63
CA GLU A 298 2.66 5.28 13.17
C GLU A 298 2.25 6.45 14.07
N GLN A 299 3.14 6.90 14.98
CA GLN A 299 2.88 8.07 15.83
C GLN A 299 2.63 9.35 15.01
N LYS A 300 3.34 9.54 13.89
CA LYS A 300 3.17 10.71 13.02
C LYS A 300 1.90 10.61 12.18
N ARG A 301 1.58 9.42 11.69
CA ARG A 301 0.34 9.09 11.03
C ARG A 301 -0.87 9.43 11.93
N ASP A 302 -0.85 8.96 13.18
CA ASP A 302 -1.92 9.22 14.15
C ASP A 302 -2.07 10.70 14.49
N ALA A 303 -1.00 11.49 14.28
CA ALA A 303 -1.03 12.94 14.34
C ALA A 303 -1.52 13.59 13.02
N GLY A 304 -1.92 12.81 12.00
CA GLY A 304 -2.46 13.29 10.72
C GLY A 304 -1.38 13.75 9.72
N ILE A 305 -0.16 13.19 9.79
CA ILE A 305 0.90 13.42 8.79
C ILE A 305 1.20 12.09 8.11
N PHE A 306 0.83 11.96 6.84
CA PHE A 306 0.94 10.74 6.06
C PHE A 306 2.28 10.62 5.34
N LEU A 307 2.66 9.39 4.97
CA LEU A 307 3.91 9.10 4.26
C LEU A 307 3.63 8.22 3.03
N SER A 308 3.77 8.78 1.84
CA SER A 308 3.79 8.02 0.59
C SER A 308 5.23 7.79 0.13
N VAL A 309 5.45 6.68 -0.57
CA VAL A 309 6.77 6.28 -1.04
C VAL A 309 6.78 6.10 -2.55
N LEU A 310 7.79 6.68 -3.21
CA LEU A 310 8.04 6.55 -4.64
C LEU A 310 9.34 5.80 -4.87
N GLY A 311 9.26 4.64 -5.50
CA GLY A 311 10.40 3.83 -5.90
C GLY A 311 10.93 4.21 -7.29
N PHE A 312 12.26 4.20 -7.47
CA PHE A 312 12.95 4.50 -8.72
C PHE A 312 14.08 3.50 -9.00
N GLY A 313 14.37 3.20 -10.27
CA GLY A 313 15.53 2.41 -10.69
C GLY A 313 15.41 0.91 -10.43
N THR A 314 16.38 0.10 -10.88
CA THR A 314 16.29 -1.38 -10.88
C THR A 314 17.41 -2.09 -10.11
N GLY A 315 18.33 -1.42 -9.44
CA GLY A 315 19.56 -2.05 -8.95
C GLY A 315 19.50 -2.63 -7.53
N ASN A 316 18.79 -1.97 -6.61
CA ASN A 316 18.69 -2.32 -5.19
C ASN A 316 17.23 -2.24 -4.72
N TYR A 317 16.31 -2.61 -5.56
CA TYR A 317 14.89 -2.51 -5.30
C TYR A 317 14.49 -3.42 -4.14
N ARG A 318 14.04 -2.83 -3.04
CA ARG A 318 13.54 -3.51 -1.83
C ARG A 318 12.07 -3.18 -1.64
N ASP A 319 11.25 -3.83 -2.44
CA ASP A 319 9.81 -3.67 -2.51
C ASP A 319 9.15 -3.74 -1.12
N GLU A 320 9.33 -4.85 -0.41
CA GLU A 320 8.73 -5.12 0.91
C GLU A 320 8.98 -3.99 1.94
N LYS A 321 10.19 -3.41 1.92
CA LYS A 321 10.53 -2.32 2.85
C LYS A 321 9.85 -1.01 2.49
N MET A 322 9.77 -0.70 1.20
CA MET A 322 9.14 0.52 0.70
C MET A 322 7.63 0.50 0.93
N GLU A 323 7.00 -0.63 0.64
CA GLU A 323 5.60 -0.91 0.93
C GLU A 323 5.33 -0.79 2.43
N THR A 324 6.10 -1.47 3.29
CA THR A 324 5.95 -1.40 4.75
C THR A 324 6.00 0.04 5.27
N LEU A 325 6.84 0.91 4.71
CA LEU A 325 6.91 2.32 5.11
C LEU A 325 5.66 3.09 4.71
N ALA A 326 5.15 2.88 3.50
CA ALA A 326 3.93 3.51 3.02
C ALA A 326 2.72 3.06 3.84
N ASP A 327 2.55 1.77 4.05
CA ASP A 327 1.46 1.17 4.85
C ASP A 327 1.41 1.74 6.27
N ASN A 328 2.55 1.75 6.98
CA ASN A 328 2.58 2.29 8.34
C ASN A 328 2.36 3.81 8.39
N GLY A 329 2.54 4.50 7.26
CA GLY A 329 2.37 5.93 7.09
C GLY A 329 1.01 6.36 6.53
N ASN A 330 0.05 5.46 6.35
CA ASN A 330 -1.23 5.72 5.66
C ASN A 330 -1.01 6.43 4.31
N GLY A 331 -0.07 5.93 3.54
CA GLY A 331 0.27 6.42 2.22
C GLY A 331 0.14 5.34 1.16
N VAL A 332 0.56 5.67 -0.04
CA VAL A 332 0.60 4.74 -1.18
C VAL A 332 2.04 4.44 -1.55
N TYR A 333 2.29 3.21 -2.01
CA TYR A 333 3.56 2.83 -2.59
C TYR A 333 3.44 2.76 -4.11
N LEU A 334 4.22 3.57 -4.82
CA LEU A 334 4.21 3.68 -6.26
C LEU A 334 5.63 3.51 -6.80
N TYR A 335 5.80 2.82 -7.92
CA TYR A 335 7.07 2.70 -8.59
C TYR A 335 7.05 3.44 -9.93
N VAL A 336 7.96 4.42 -10.08
CA VAL A 336 8.05 5.28 -11.26
C VAL A 336 9.05 4.68 -12.23
N ASP A 337 8.57 3.99 -13.24
CA ASP A 337 9.40 3.30 -14.24
C ASP A 337 9.78 4.17 -15.45
N GLY A 338 9.09 5.30 -15.66
CA GLY A 338 9.31 6.20 -16.78
C GLY A 338 8.50 7.50 -16.68
N GLU A 339 8.67 8.36 -17.68
CA GLU A 339 8.05 9.69 -17.75
C GLU A 339 6.51 9.61 -17.84
N ALA A 340 5.98 8.65 -18.59
CA ALA A 340 4.53 8.45 -18.73
C ALA A 340 3.88 8.07 -17.38
N GLU A 341 4.56 7.24 -16.59
CA GLU A 341 4.08 6.90 -15.23
C GLU A 341 4.19 8.09 -14.28
N ALA A 342 5.27 8.87 -14.37
CA ALA A 342 5.42 10.10 -13.60
C ALA A 342 4.29 11.10 -13.89
N GLU A 343 3.92 11.27 -15.16
CA GLU A 343 2.80 12.12 -15.58
C GLU A 343 1.46 11.56 -15.06
N LYS A 344 1.23 10.25 -15.19
CA LYS A 344 0.02 9.59 -14.69
C LYS A 344 -0.16 9.82 -13.19
N ILE A 345 0.86 9.53 -12.38
CA ILE A 345 0.84 9.66 -10.91
C ILE A 345 0.53 11.10 -10.47
N PHE A 346 1.17 12.10 -11.10
CA PHE A 346 1.13 13.49 -10.64
C PHE A 346 0.24 14.42 -11.47
N SER A 347 -0.50 13.88 -12.42
CA SER A 347 -1.49 14.65 -13.20
C SER A 347 -2.84 13.94 -13.18
N THR A 348 -2.93 12.73 -13.74
CA THR A 348 -4.19 12.01 -13.92
C THR A 348 -4.73 11.45 -12.59
N ASP A 349 -3.86 10.79 -11.82
CA ASP A 349 -4.24 10.12 -10.57
C ASP A 349 -3.87 10.95 -9.32
N LEU A 350 -3.55 12.24 -9.50
CA LEU A 350 -3.08 13.12 -8.43
C LEU A 350 -4.01 13.14 -7.21
N LEU A 351 -5.31 13.29 -7.45
CA LEU A 351 -6.29 13.34 -6.35
C LEU A 351 -6.36 12.00 -5.61
N ALA A 352 -6.34 10.89 -6.33
CA ALA A 352 -6.33 9.56 -5.76
C ALA A 352 -5.09 9.34 -4.87
N ASN A 353 -3.93 9.77 -5.34
CA ASN A 353 -2.67 9.58 -4.62
C ASN A 353 -2.47 10.53 -3.43
N LEU A 354 -3.12 11.69 -3.43
CA LEU A 354 -2.95 12.69 -2.38
C LEU A 354 -4.08 12.74 -1.36
N TYR A 355 -5.33 12.46 -1.75
CA TYR A 355 -6.49 12.67 -0.89
C TYR A 355 -7.12 11.35 -0.46
N THR A 356 -6.78 10.89 0.74
CA THR A 356 -7.43 9.76 1.39
C THR A 356 -8.88 10.12 1.71
N VAL A 357 -9.83 9.32 1.22
CA VAL A 357 -11.27 9.47 1.51
C VAL A 357 -11.77 8.48 2.55
N ALA A 358 -11.08 7.35 2.68
CA ALA A 358 -11.33 6.36 3.72
C ALA A 358 -10.01 5.77 4.22
N LYS A 359 -9.93 5.50 5.50
CA LYS A 359 -8.84 4.77 6.15
C LYS A 359 -9.35 3.50 6.80
N ASP A 360 -8.45 2.56 7.05
CA ASP A 360 -8.77 1.24 7.64
C ASP A 360 -9.88 0.52 6.87
N VAL A 361 -9.80 0.54 5.53
CA VAL A 361 -10.83 -0.09 4.68
C VAL A 361 -10.67 -1.60 4.71
N LYS A 362 -11.68 -2.27 5.24
CA LYS A 362 -11.75 -3.72 5.39
C LYS A 362 -12.94 -4.27 4.62
N MET A 363 -12.73 -5.36 3.95
CA MET A 363 -13.76 -6.09 3.24
C MET A 363 -13.94 -7.47 3.89
N GLN A 364 -15.18 -7.85 4.13
CA GLN A 364 -15.51 -9.18 4.63
C GLN A 364 -16.55 -9.82 3.73
N ILE A 365 -16.23 -11.01 3.25
CA ILE A 365 -17.10 -11.80 2.41
C ILE A 365 -17.58 -13.03 3.19
N THR A 366 -18.90 -13.15 3.37
CA THR A 366 -19.52 -14.30 4.01
C THR A 366 -20.18 -15.17 2.93
N PHE A 367 -19.65 -16.36 2.71
CA PHE A 367 -20.18 -17.31 1.72
C PHE A 367 -21.32 -18.15 2.32
N ASP A 368 -22.41 -18.28 1.58
CA ASP A 368 -23.48 -19.21 1.97
C ASP A 368 -23.08 -20.64 1.60
N LYS A 369 -22.79 -21.46 2.59
CA LYS A 369 -22.37 -22.86 2.44
C LYS A 369 -23.39 -23.77 1.76
N ASN A 370 -24.67 -23.34 1.66
CA ASN A 370 -25.65 -24.06 0.89
C ASN A 370 -25.38 -23.94 -0.63
N TYR A 371 -24.69 -22.90 -1.08
CA TYR A 371 -24.44 -22.61 -2.48
C TYR A 371 -22.94 -22.62 -2.86
N VAL A 372 -22.05 -22.25 -1.94
CA VAL A 372 -20.60 -22.25 -2.14
C VAL A 372 -19.98 -23.30 -1.21
N SER A 373 -19.34 -24.31 -1.76
CA SER A 373 -18.70 -25.38 -0.98
C SER A 373 -17.25 -25.07 -0.63
N ALA A 374 -16.56 -24.28 -1.47
CA ALA A 374 -15.21 -23.81 -1.21
C ALA A 374 -14.93 -22.50 -1.96
N TYR A 375 -13.99 -21.71 -1.47
CA TYR A 375 -13.53 -20.47 -2.09
C TYR A 375 -12.02 -20.34 -2.01
N ARG A 376 -11.42 -19.60 -2.94
CA ARG A 376 -10.01 -19.20 -2.96
C ARG A 376 -9.91 -17.72 -3.31
N LEU A 377 -9.31 -16.92 -2.44
CA LEU A 377 -8.94 -15.54 -2.74
C LEU A 377 -7.78 -15.52 -3.73
N ILE A 378 -7.81 -14.68 -4.75
CA ILE A 378 -6.77 -14.52 -5.76
C ILE A 378 -6.01 -13.24 -5.48
N GLY A 379 -4.71 -13.35 -5.17
CA GLY A 379 -3.92 -12.23 -4.66
C GLY A 379 -4.20 -11.94 -3.19
N TYR A 380 -3.77 -10.78 -2.72
CA TYR A 380 -3.99 -10.31 -1.34
C TYR A 380 -3.39 -11.22 -0.25
N GLU A 381 -2.36 -12.01 -0.55
CA GLU A 381 -1.76 -12.97 0.40
C GLU A 381 -1.23 -12.29 1.65
N ASN A 382 -0.74 -11.05 1.53
CA ASN A 382 -0.23 -10.23 2.64
C ASN A 382 -1.30 -9.30 3.26
N ARG A 383 -2.54 -9.31 2.75
CA ARG A 383 -3.65 -8.44 3.17
C ARG A 383 -4.79 -9.19 3.87
N ILE A 384 -4.63 -10.50 4.13
CA ILE A 384 -5.63 -11.32 4.83
C ILE A 384 -5.69 -10.92 6.29
N LEU A 385 -6.91 -10.76 6.80
CA LEU A 385 -7.24 -10.44 8.18
C LEU A 385 -8.00 -11.59 8.84
N ASN A 386 -8.02 -11.64 10.17
CA ASN A 386 -8.92 -12.54 10.89
C ASN A 386 -10.37 -12.01 10.83
N GLU A 387 -11.35 -12.88 11.04
CA GLU A 387 -12.76 -12.49 11.04
C GLU A 387 -13.06 -11.37 12.05
N GLU A 388 -12.51 -11.47 13.27
CA GLU A 388 -12.66 -10.48 14.33
C GLU A 388 -12.02 -9.11 14.00
N ASP A 389 -10.99 -9.06 13.16
CA ASP A 389 -10.32 -7.84 12.77
C ASP A 389 -11.24 -6.89 11.98
N PHE A 390 -12.32 -7.43 11.37
CA PHE A 390 -13.28 -6.65 10.59
C PHE A 390 -13.96 -5.53 11.40
N THR A 391 -14.30 -5.80 12.64
CA THR A 391 -14.97 -4.85 13.55
C THR A 391 -14.03 -4.25 14.59
N ASP A 392 -12.76 -4.63 14.57
CA ASP A 392 -11.76 -4.08 15.50
C ASP A 392 -11.24 -2.74 14.96
N ASP A 393 -11.64 -1.65 15.61
CA ASP A 393 -11.20 -0.29 15.28
C ASP A 393 -9.72 -0.02 15.61
N THR A 394 -9.04 -0.92 16.33
CA THR A 394 -7.60 -0.82 16.62
C THR A 394 -6.74 -1.51 15.59
N LYS A 395 -7.35 -2.32 14.71
CA LYS A 395 -6.65 -3.02 13.64
C LYS A 395 -6.51 -2.14 12.42
N ASP A 396 -5.28 -1.83 12.11
CA ASP A 396 -4.88 -1.08 10.93
C ASP A 396 -5.21 -1.83 9.63
N ALA A 397 -5.62 -1.11 8.59
CA ALA A 397 -5.92 -1.64 7.27
C ALA A 397 -5.67 -0.56 6.21
N GLY A 398 -5.84 -0.89 4.93
CA GLY A 398 -5.44 -0.01 3.83
C GLY A 398 -6.28 1.27 3.71
N GLU A 399 -5.65 2.29 3.17
CA GLU A 399 -6.27 3.57 2.84
C GLU A 399 -6.75 3.58 1.39
N VAL A 400 -7.87 4.25 1.17
CA VAL A 400 -8.40 4.44 -0.18
C VAL A 400 -8.50 5.94 -0.47
N GLY A 401 -7.89 6.35 -1.56
CA GLY A 401 -7.90 7.73 -2.04
C GLY A 401 -9.12 8.04 -2.92
N ALA A 402 -9.31 9.33 -3.19
CA ALA A 402 -10.42 9.85 -4.00
C ALA A 402 -10.43 9.26 -5.42
N GLY A 403 -11.51 8.57 -5.77
CA GLY A 403 -11.66 7.95 -7.10
C GLY A 403 -10.82 6.68 -7.31
N HIS A 404 -10.13 6.17 -6.30
CA HIS A 404 -9.46 4.86 -6.39
C HIS A 404 -10.45 3.73 -6.64
N GLN A 405 -9.96 2.70 -7.29
CA GLN A 405 -10.64 1.41 -7.45
C GLN A 405 -9.83 0.34 -6.73
N VAL A 406 -10.52 -0.55 -6.04
CA VAL A 406 -9.95 -1.76 -5.42
C VAL A 406 -10.65 -2.96 -6.04
N THR A 407 -9.88 -3.83 -6.71
CA THR A 407 -10.42 -4.99 -7.42
C THR A 407 -10.02 -6.27 -6.71
N VAL A 408 -11.02 -7.08 -6.35
CA VAL A 408 -10.86 -8.35 -5.63
C VAL A 408 -11.52 -9.48 -6.40
N CYS A 409 -10.84 -10.63 -6.47
CA CYS A 409 -11.34 -11.79 -7.19
C CYS A 409 -11.27 -13.05 -6.32
N TYR A 410 -12.29 -13.90 -6.45
CA TYR A 410 -12.34 -15.22 -5.81
C TYR A 410 -12.70 -16.30 -6.83
N GLU A 411 -12.02 -17.43 -6.74
CA GLU A 411 -12.46 -18.65 -7.38
C GLU A 411 -13.38 -19.42 -6.42
N LEU A 412 -14.59 -19.78 -6.89
CA LEU A 412 -15.61 -20.43 -6.07
C LEU A 412 -15.97 -21.79 -6.63
N THR A 413 -16.03 -22.81 -5.75
CA THR A 413 -16.63 -24.11 -6.06
C THR A 413 -18.07 -24.12 -5.57
N LEU A 414 -19.02 -24.28 -6.50
CA LEU A 414 -20.44 -24.25 -6.20
C LEU A 414 -21.00 -25.62 -5.80
N THR A 415 -22.09 -25.63 -5.04
CA THR A 415 -22.92 -26.83 -4.81
C THR A 415 -23.88 -27.06 -5.97
N GLU A 416 -24.50 -28.25 -6.05
CA GLU A 416 -25.50 -28.57 -7.09
C GLU A 416 -26.71 -27.61 -7.04
N GLY A 417 -27.06 -27.07 -5.89
CA GLY A 417 -28.22 -26.16 -5.69
C GLY A 417 -27.96 -24.69 -6.01
N ALA A 418 -26.70 -24.31 -6.29
CA ALA A 418 -26.32 -22.91 -6.39
C ALA A 418 -26.97 -22.16 -7.57
N LYS A 419 -27.16 -22.81 -8.72
CA LYS A 419 -27.73 -22.19 -9.93
C LYS A 419 -29.27 -22.21 -9.91
N THR A 420 -29.85 -21.59 -8.87
CA THR A 420 -31.29 -21.50 -8.64
C THR A 420 -31.69 -20.04 -8.48
N ASP A 421 -32.81 -19.64 -9.09
CA ASP A 421 -33.33 -18.28 -9.00
C ASP A 421 -33.49 -17.83 -7.53
N GLY A 422 -32.96 -16.66 -7.22
CA GLY A 422 -32.99 -16.08 -5.88
C GLY A 422 -31.93 -16.62 -4.91
N ALA A 423 -31.00 -17.50 -5.34
CA ALA A 423 -29.87 -17.93 -4.52
C ALA A 423 -28.86 -16.80 -4.36
N ASN A 424 -28.65 -16.34 -3.12
CA ASN A 424 -27.57 -15.44 -2.75
C ASN A 424 -26.37 -16.30 -2.33
N TRP A 425 -25.25 -16.18 -3.04
CA TRP A 425 -24.07 -17.02 -2.79
C TRP A 425 -23.16 -16.44 -1.74
N LEU A 426 -23.17 -15.11 -1.62
CA LEU A 426 -22.33 -14.41 -0.66
C LEU A 426 -22.91 -13.04 -0.27
N GLU A 427 -22.51 -12.59 0.90
CA GLU A 427 -22.70 -11.22 1.36
C GLU A 427 -21.31 -10.57 1.48
N LEU A 428 -21.15 -9.40 0.86
CA LEU A 428 -19.98 -8.55 1.00
C LEU A 428 -20.32 -7.41 1.97
N ALA A 429 -19.48 -7.21 2.97
CA ALA A 429 -19.50 -6.07 3.87
C ALA A 429 -18.23 -5.22 3.69
N VAL A 430 -18.38 -3.90 3.61
CA VAL A 430 -17.26 -2.95 3.55
C VAL A 430 -17.30 -2.07 4.79
N ASN A 431 -16.25 -2.13 5.60
CA ASN A 431 -16.05 -1.34 6.82
C ASN A 431 -14.89 -0.36 6.61
N TYR A 432 -15.02 0.86 7.12
CA TYR A 432 -14.00 1.89 6.96
C TYR A 432 -14.17 3.00 8.00
N LYS A 433 -13.17 3.86 8.13
CA LYS A 433 -13.23 5.12 8.89
C LYS A 433 -13.13 6.30 7.94
N LEU A 434 -13.78 7.40 8.28
CA LEU A 434 -13.48 8.69 7.63
C LEU A 434 -12.09 9.19 8.07
N PRO A 435 -11.41 10.02 7.29
CA PRO A 435 -10.03 10.42 7.57
C PRO A 435 -9.82 11.04 8.96
N GLU A 436 -10.79 11.82 9.46
CA GLU A 436 -10.72 12.48 10.77
C GLU A 436 -11.33 11.65 11.91
N ASP A 437 -11.99 10.52 11.61
CA ASP A 437 -12.68 9.71 12.60
C ASP A 437 -11.81 8.59 13.17
N THR A 438 -12.10 8.19 14.41
CA THR A 438 -11.44 7.07 15.09
C THR A 438 -12.32 5.81 15.15
N ALA A 439 -13.61 5.93 14.83
CA ALA A 439 -14.56 4.84 14.83
C ALA A 439 -15.00 4.50 13.40
N SER A 440 -15.21 3.23 13.14
CA SER A 440 -15.71 2.73 11.86
C SER A 440 -17.14 3.19 11.58
N VAL A 441 -17.43 3.40 10.30
CA VAL A 441 -18.79 3.56 9.78
C VAL A 441 -19.46 2.18 9.75
N PHE A 442 -20.77 2.12 9.90
CA PHE A 442 -21.50 0.87 9.73
C PHE A 442 -21.31 0.33 8.31
N PRO A 443 -21.02 -0.97 8.16
CA PRO A 443 -20.68 -1.53 6.86
C PRO A 443 -21.87 -1.44 5.89
N ASN A 444 -21.58 -1.09 4.64
CA ASN A 444 -22.49 -1.30 3.53
C ASN A 444 -22.52 -2.79 3.18
N LEU A 445 -23.71 -3.35 3.02
CA LEU A 445 -23.92 -4.78 2.72
C LEU A 445 -24.40 -4.96 1.29
N TYR A 446 -23.77 -5.87 0.58
CA TYR A 446 -24.11 -6.23 -0.80
C TYR A 446 -24.35 -7.74 -0.89
N ASN A 447 -25.53 -8.12 -1.38
CA ASN A 447 -25.88 -9.53 -1.59
C ASN A 447 -25.65 -9.89 -3.06
N ILE A 448 -24.83 -10.90 -3.31
CA ILE A 448 -24.40 -11.32 -4.65
C ILE A 448 -24.68 -12.80 -4.81
N GLY A 449 -25.25 -13.17 -5.96
CA GLY A 449 -25.66 -14.54 -6.18
C GLY A 449 -25.93 -14.90 -7.63
N TYR A 450 -26.87 -15.84 -7.85
CA TYR A 450 -27.14 -16.35 -9.19
C TYR A 450 -27.65 -15.27 -10.16
N ALA A 451 -28.29 -14.22 -9.67
CA ALA A 451 -28.72 -13.09 -10.48
C ALA A 451 -27.56 -12.32 -11.13
N ASP A 452 -26.38 -12.35 -10.49
CA ASP A 452 -25.15 -11.69 -10.95
C ASP A 452 -24.30 -12.58 -11.87
N TYR A 453 -24.75 -13.83 -12.13
CA TYR A 453 -24.03 -14.77 -12.98
C TYR A 453 -24.23 -14.43 -14.45
N VAL A 454 -23.12 -14.18 -15.14
CA VAL A 454 -23.07 -13.95 -16.58
C VAL A 454 -22.25 -15.05 -17.26
N THR A 455 -22.74 -15.54 -18.39
CA THR A 455 -22.11 -16.67 -19.10
C THR A 455 -20.94 -16.26 -19.97
N THR A 456 -20.84 -14.97 -20.30
CA THR A 456 -19.79 -14.44 -21.17
C THR A 456 -19.24 -13.16 -20.54
N PRO A 457 -17.93 -13.05 -20.30
CA PRO A 457 -17.33 -11.83 -19.79
C PRO A 457 -17.47 -10.69 -20.81
N ASP A 458 -17.72 -9.48 -20.32
CA ASP A 458 -17.51 -8.26 -21.09
C ASP A 458 -16.01 -8.00 -21.30
N ALA A 459 -15.67 -6.93 -22.02
CA ALA A 459 -14.28 -6.61 -22.35
C ALA A 459 -13.43 -6.33 -21.10
N ASP A 460 -14.01 -5.68 -20.08
CA ASP A 460 -13.30 -5.38 -18.82
C ASP A 460 -12.95 -6.65 -18.06
N ARG A 461 -13.92 -7.54 -17.91
CA ARG A 461 -13.75 -8.80 -17.19
C ARG A 461 -12.87 -9.78 -17.95
N ALA A 462 -12.96 -9.80 -19.28
CA ALA A 462 -12.05 -10.58 -20.11
C ALA A 462 -10.61 -10.09 -19.99
N PHE A 463 -10.39 -8.78 -19.92
CA PHE A 463 -9.07 -8.21 -19.65
C PHE A 463 -8.59 -8.54 -18.22
N MET A 464 -9.44 -8.38 -17.21
CA MET A 464 -9.15 -8.73 -15.81
C MET A 464 -8.70 -10.20 -15.67
N ILE A 465 -9.38 -11.11 -16.34
CA ILE A 465 -9.02 -12.54 -16.40
C ILE A 465 -7.60 -12.70 -16.97
N ALA A 466 -7.28 -12.02 -18.07
CA ALA A 466 -5.93 -12.11 -18.66
C ALA A 466 -4.83 -11.57 -17.73
N VAL A 467 -5.13 -10.56 -16.92
CA VAL A 467 -4.22 -10.07 -15.88
C VAL A 467 -4.01 -11.13 -14.80
N ILE A 468 -5.07 -11.73 -14.28
CA ILE A 468 -4.99 -12.82 -13.29
C ILE A 468 -4.18 -14.00 -13.83
N GLU A 469 -4.50 -14.48 -15.04
CA GLU A 469 -3.79 -15.58 -15.69
C GLU A 469 -2.29 -15.28 -15.87
N THR A 470 -1.94 -14.01 -16.15
CA THR A 470 -0.54 -13.60 -16.26
C THR A 470 0.19 -13.72 -14.91
N CYS A 471 -0.41 -13.26 -13.83
CA CYS A 471 0.17 -13.37 -12.50
C CYS A 471 0.25 -14.83 -12.04
N MET A 472 -0.81 -15.62 -12.23
CA MET A 472 -0.79 -17.07 -11.95
C MET A 472 0.33 -17.78 -12.71
N LEU A 473 0.53 -17.44 -13.99
CA LEU A 473 1.60 -18.03 -14.80
C LEU A 473 2.99 -17.58 -14.32
N LEU A 474 3.17 -16.31 -13.90
CA LEU A 474 4.41 -15.80 -13.30
C LEU A 474 4.78 -16.54 -12.00
N HIS A 475 3.76 -16.85 -11.20
CA HIS A 475 3.90 -17.57 -9.92
C HIS A 475 4.04 -19.10 -10.10
N ASN A 476 3.96 -19.63 -11.33
CA ASN A 476 3.90 -21.06 -11.62
C ASN A 476 2.77 -21.75 -10.85
N SER A 477 1.58 -21.16 -10.88
CA SER A 477 0.39 -21.58 -10.15
C SER A 477 0.00 -23.03 -10.45
N ASP A 478 -0.24 -23.81 -9.39
CA ASP A 478 -0.77 -25.18 -9.49
C ASP A 478 -2.24 -25.21 -9.93
N TYR A 479 -2.93 -24.07 -9.97
CA TYR A 479 -4.33 -23.97 -10.38
C TYR A 479 -4.53 -23.78 -11.88
N LEU A 480 -3.47 -23.47 -12.64
CA LEU A 480 -3.54 -23.40 -14.10
C LEU A 480 -3.53 -24.81 -14.73
N PRO A 481 -4.25 -25.02 -15.85
CA PRO A 481 -4.22 -26.28 -16.57
C PRO A 481 -2.82 -26.65 -17.08
N GLU A 482 -2.52 -27.93 -17.14
CA GLU A 482 -1.26 -28.41 -17.72
C GLU A 482 -1.08 -27.90 -19.16
N GLY A 483 0.07 -27.29 -19.44
CA GLY A 483 0.40 -26.72 -20.76
C GLY A 483 -0.18 -25.35 -21.02
N PHE A 484 -0.77 -24.68 -20.02
CA PHE A 484 -1.17 -23.27 -20.12
C PHE A 484 0.08 -22.40 -20.27
N ASP A 485 0.03 -21.47 -21.23
CA ASP A 485 1.18 -20.60 -21.53
C ASP A 485 0.75 -19.19 -21.96
N LEU A 486 1.74 -18.30 -22.20
CA LEU A 486 1.51 -16.94 -22.71
C LEU A 486 0.70 -16.90 -24.02
N GLY A 487 0.71 -17.97 -24.81
CA GLY A 487 -0.08 -18.05 -26.03
C GLY A 487 -1.58 -18.07 -25.77
N ASN A 488 -2.03 -18.71 -24.68
CA ASN A 488 -3.41 -18.73 -24.26
C ASN A 488 -3.86 -17.32 -23.88
N ILE A 489 -3.09 -16.63 -23.05
CA ILE A 489 -3.38 -15.25 -22.59
C ILE A 489 -3.42 -14.28 -23.78
N LEU A 490 -2.41 -14.34 -24.66
CA LEU A 490 -2.37 -13.49 -25.86
C LEU A 490 -3.51 -13.78 -26.83
N HIS A 491 -3.99 -15.04 -26.93
CA HIS A 491 -5.15 -15.36 -27.73
C HIS A 491 -6.38 -14.61 -27.24
N SER A 492 -6.63 -14.60 -25.93
CA SER A 492 -7.75 -13.88 -25.30
C SER A 492 -7.60 -12.35 -25.46
N LEU A 493 -6.42 -11.79 -25.19
CA LEU A 493 -6.15 -10.36 -25.33
C LEU A 493 -6.28 -9.85 -26.78
N ASN A 494 -5.90 -10.66 -27.77
CA ASN A 494 -6.02 -10.29 -29.18
C ASN A 494 -7.47 -10.29 -29.70
N ALA A 495 -8.40 -10.90 -28.98
CA ALA A 495 -9.82 -10.85 -29.29
C ALA A 495 -10.50 -9.57 -28.77
N LEU A 496 -9.81 -8.78 -27.90
CA LEU A 496 -10.33 -7.55 -27.32
C LEU A 496 -9.98 -6.33 -28.19
N ASP A 497 -10.94 -5.42 -28.35
CA ASP A 497 -10.66 -4.06 -28.84
C ASP A 497 -10.13 -3.20 -27.68
N LEU A 498 -8.85 -2.89 -27.72
CA LEU A 498 -8.14 -2.10 -26.71
C LEU A 498 -7.77 -0.69 -27.21
N SER A 499 -8.36 -0.23 -28.32
CA SER A 499 -8.01 1.07 -28.96
C SER A 499 -8.22 2.27 -28.03
N ASP A 500 -9.22 2.22 -27.16
CA ASP A 500 -9.55 3.29 -26.22
C ASP A 500 -8.88 3.12 -24.84
N TYR A 501 -8.03 2.08 -24.67
CA TYR A 501 -7.39 1.71 -23.40
C TYR A 501 -5.88 1.55 -23.60
N PRO A 502 -5.12 2.64 -23.64
CA PRO A 502 -3.68 2.61 -23.97
C PRO A 502 -2.86 1.74 -23.02
N GLU A 503 -3.15 1.76 -21.71
CA GLU A 503 -2.43 0.95 -20.72
C GLU A 503 -2.70 -0.56 -20.91
N ARG A 504 -3.92 -0.93 -21.29
CA ARG A 504 -4.27 -2.32 -21.60
C ARG A 504 -3.64 -2.79 -22.91
N ALA A 505 -3.57 -1.91 -23.89
CA ALA A 505 -2.87 -2.17 -25.16
C ALA A 505 -1.37 -2.36 -24.92
N GLU A 506 -0.74 -1.53 -24.07
CA GLU A 506 0.64 -1.68 -23.65
C GLU A 506 0.87 -3.03 -22.94
N PHE A 507 -0.01 -3.44 -22.02
CA PHE A 507 0.08 -4.76 -21.36
C PHE A 507 0.14 -5.91 -22.37
N ARG A 508 -0.74 -5.92 -23.37
CA ARG A 508 -0.72 -6.91 -24.46
C ARG A 508 0.61 -6.88 -25.24
N GLU A 509 1.16 -5.68 -25.49
CA GLU A 509 2.45 -5.53 -26.19
C GLU A 509 3.60 -6.08 -25.33
N LEU A 510 3.61 -5.86 -24.02
CA LEU A 510 4.62 -6.40 -23.09
C LEU A 510 4.61 -7.94 -23.12
N LEU A 511 3.44 -8.56 -23.05
CA LEU A 511 3.33 -10.02 -23.13
C LEU A 511 3.75 -10.55 -24.53
N THR A 512 3.48 -9.80 -25.60
CA THR A 512 3.93 -10.14 -26.95
C THR A 512 5.45 -10.11 -27.06
N LYS A 513 6.11 -9.10 -26.45
CA LYS A 513 7.59 -9.03 -26.38
C LYS A 513 8.19 -10.24 -25.65
N LEU A 514 7.55 -10.69 -24.56
CA LEU A 514 8.00 -11.83 -23.76
C LEU A 514 7.85 -13.17 -24.49
N LYS A 515 6.80 -13.33 -25.31
CA LYS A 515 6.60 -14.56 -26.10
C LYS A 515 7.65 -14.73 -27.21
N THR A 516 8.21 -13.64 -27.71
CA THR A 516 9.19 -13.65 -28.82
C THR A 516 10.63 -13.84 -28.36
N LYS A 517 10.91 -13.84 -27.08
CA LYS A 517 12.22 -14.09 -26.46
C LYS A 517 12.30 -15.49 -25.87
#